data_6b6476aea2cc9f245c9d8f1a1b7015d2
#
_entry.id   6b6476aea2cc9f245c9d8f1a1b7015d2
#
_cell.length_a   1.000
_cell.length_b   1.000
_cell.length_c   1.000
_cell.angle_alpha   90.00
_cell.angle_beta   90.00
_cell.angle_gamma   90.00
#
_symmetry.space_group_name_H-M   'P 1'
#
loop_
_entity.id
_entity.type
_entity.pdbx_description
1 polymer ?
#
loop_
_entity_poly.entity_id
_entity_poly.type
_entity_poly.pdbx_seq_one_letter_code
_entity_poly.pdbx_strand_id
1 'polypeptide(L)'
;MDEVTKTASQMAKQISELIKNTDKYKEYQEAKQVIHSDKNLHKKVNDFIQKHTAFLYAMKDGSASFEQERYLSQEFHKLMLNRNVYIYLTATLEFTEMLANVFTASVEELDIDMDF
;
A
#
# COMPACT_ATOMS: atom_id res chain seq x y z
N MET A 1 -27.21 -11.05 -6.97
CA MET A 1 -26.14 -11.50 -6.06
C MET A 1 -26.66 -12.68 -5.25
N ASP A 2 -25.93 -13.77 -5.23
CA ASP A 2 -26.34 -14.96 -4.50
C ASP A 2 -26.16 -14.80 -2.98
N GLU A 3 -26.71 -15.74 -2.21
CA GLU A 3 -26.68 -15.70 -0.75
C GLU A 3 -25.23 -15.74 -0.18
N VAL A 4 -24.35 -16.53 -0.80
CA VAL A 4 -22.96 -16.64 -0.36
C VAL A 4 -22.26 -15.31 -0.53
N THR A 5 -22.42 -14.67 -1.69
CA THR A 5 -21.80 -13.38 -1.98
C THR A 5 -22.34 -12.27 -1.07
N LYS A 6 -23.63 -12.26 -0.79
CA LYS A 6 -24.24 -11.30 0.14
C LYS A 6 -23.65 -11.46 1.55
N THR A 7 -23.57 -12.69 2.05
CA THR A 7 -23.03 -12.98 3.37
C THR A 7 -21.56 -12.60 3.46
N ALA A 8 -20.77 -12.93 2.41
CA ALA A 8 -19.36 -12.56 2.34
C ALA A 8 -19.18 -11.04 2.35
N SER A 9 -20.04 -10.29 1.64
CA SER A 9 -19.99 -8.84 1.62
C SER A 9 -20.30 -8.24 3.00
N GLN A 10 -21.24 -8.82 3.74
CA GLN A 10 -21.54 -8.39 5.11
C GLN A 10 -20.37 -8.65 6.05
N MET A 11 -19.74 -9.81 5.93
CA MET A 11 -18.55 -10.16 6.71
C MET A 11 -17.38 -9.23 6.39
N ALA A 12 -17.19 -8.89 5.11
CA ALA A 12 -16.17 -7.94 4.69
C ALA A 12 -16.36 -6.57 5.32
N LYS A 13 -17.61 -6.10 5.45
CA LYS A 13 -17.92 -4.85 6.14
C LYS A 13 -17.53 -4.91 7.62
N GLN A 14 -17.80 -6.04 8.28
CA GLN A 14 -17.42 -6.23 9.69
C GLN A 14 -15.91 -6.21 9.85
N ILE A 15 -15.18 -6.88 8.97
CA ILE A 15 -13.72 -6.89 8.96
C ILE A 15 -13.20 -5.46 8.75
N SER A 16 -13.77 -4.70 7.81
CA SER A 16 -13.39 -3.31 7.56
C SER A 16 -13.57 -2.44 8.80
N GLU A 17 -14.66 -2.61 9.54
CA GLU A 17 -14.89 -1.86 10.77
C GLU A 17 -13.85 -2.21 11.84
N LEU A 18 -13.47 -3.48 11.96
CA LEU A 18 -12.42 -3.90 12.88
C LEU A 18 -11.07 -3.26 12.50
N ILE A 19 -10.74 -3.24 11.21
CA ILE A 19 -9.51 -2.64 10.70
C ILE A 19 -9.48 -1.14 10.99
N LYS A 20 -10.59 -0.43 10.78
CA LYS A 20 -10.70 1.02 11.01
C LYS A 20 -10.48 1.40 12.46
N ASN A 21 -10.66 0.48 13.39
CA ASN A 21 -10.44 0.71 14.81
C ASN A 21 -9.01 0.41 15.26
N THR A 22 -8.15 -0.06 14.37
CA THR A 22 -6.75 -0.34 14.72
C THR A 22 -5.92 0.94 14.75
N ASP A 23 -4.87 0.94 15.56
CA ASP A 23 -3.93 2.06 15.63
C ASP A 23 -3.19 2.25 14.30
N LYS A 24 -2.83 1.16 13.63
CA LYS A 24 -2.14 1.21 12.34
C LYS A 24 -2.97 1.89 11.26
N TYR A 25 -4.29 1.65 11.24
CA TYR A 25 -5.17 2.35 10.30
C TYR A 25 -5.24 3.84 10.62
N LYS A 26 -5.39 4.18 11.90
CA LYS A 26 -5.48 5.59 12.33
C LYS A 26 -4.20 6.35 12.02
N GLU A 27 -3.05 5.76 12.30
CA GLU A 27 -1.75 6.34 11.98
C GLU A 27 -1.59 6.57 10.49
N TYR A 28 -2.00 5.58 9.67
CA TYR A 28 -1.97 5.71 8.23
C TYR A 28 -2.86 6.86 7.75
N GLN A 29 -4.08 6.96 8.26
CA GLN A 29 -5.02 8.01 7.86
C GLN A 29 -4.53 9.40 8.26
N GLU A 30 -3.97 9.55 9.45
CA GLU A 30 -3.40 10.82 9.90
C GLU A 30 -2.23 11.24 9.01
N ALA A 31 -1.31 10.32 8.75
CA ALA A 31 -0.16 10.60 7.89
C ALA A 31 -0.58 10.95 6.47
N LYS A 32 -1.58 10.25 5.94
CA LYS A 32 -2.14 10.53 4.62
C LYS A 32 -2.71 11.94 4.53
N GLN A 33 -3.43 12.39 5.55
CA GLN A 33 -4.00 13.74 5.58
C GLN A 33 -2.92 14.81 5.60
N VAL A 34 -1.82 14.59 6.33
CA VAL A 34 -0.70 15.52 6.36
C VAL A 34 -0.10 15.69 4.96
N ILE A 35 0.10 14.58 4.24
CA ILE A 35 0.61 14.64 2.86
C ILE A 35 -0.38 15.35 1.94
N HIS A 36 -1.67 15.03 2.04
CA HIS A 36 -2.70 15.61 1.17
C HIS A 36 -2.91 17.11 1.43
N SER A 37 -2.61 17.60 2.63
CA SER A 37 -2.73 19.02 2.94
C SER A 37 -1.62 19.88 2.33
N ASP A 38 -0.51 19.26 1.91
CA ASP A 38 0.60 19.94 1.24
C ASP A 38 0.60 19.54 -0.24
N LYS A 39 0.11 20.43 -1.10
CA LYS A 39 -0.09 20.15 -2.53
C LYS A 39 1.22 19.78 -3.24
N ASN A 40 2.31 20.47 -2.93
CA ASN A 40 3.61 20.20 -3.53
C ASN A 40 4.12 18.83 -3.11
N LEU A 41 4.02 18.52 -1.84
CA LEU A 41 4.47 17.26 -1.28
C LEU A 41 3.64 16.09 -1.82
N HIS A 42 2.32 16.27 -1.85
CA HIS A 42 1.40 15.28 -2.40
C HIS A 42 1.75 14.96 -3.87
N LYS A 43 2.01 16.00 -4.67
CA LYS A 43 2.40 15.82 -6.06
C LYS A 43 3.71 15.05 -6.18
N LYS A 44 4.73 15.38 -5.39
CA LYS A 44 6.03 14.69 -5.44
C LYS A 44 5.90 13.23 -5.08
N VAL A 45 5.16 12.91 -4.02
CA VAL A 45 4.92 11.53 -3.60
C VAL A 45 4.16 10.77 -4.68
N ASN A 46 3.12 11.36 -5.23
CA ASN A 46 2.30 10.73 -6.26
C ASN A 46 3.10 10.48 -7.54
N ASP A 47 3.90 11.45 -7.97
CA ASP A 47 4.78 11.30 -9.13
C ASP A 47 5.76 10.14 -8.93
N PHE A 48 6.33 10.02 -7.73
CA PHE A 48 7.23 8.93 -7.41
C PHE A 48 6.50 7.58 -7.47
N ILE A 49 5.32 7.48 -6.88
CA ILE A 49 4.53 6.24 -6.88
C ILE A 49 4.22 5.80 -8.31
N GLN A 50 3.85 6.74 -9.19
CA GLN A 50 3.56 6.42 -10.59
C GLN A 50 4.79 5.90 -11.33
N LYS A 51 5.95 6.53 -11.13
CA LYS A 51 7.21 6.10 -11.73
C LYS A 51 7.65 4.74 -11.20
N HIS A 52 7.48 4.52 -9.90
CA HIS A 52 7.81 3.24 -9.29
C HIS A 52 6.92 2.11 -9.83
N THR A 53 5.63 2.37 -9.97
CA THR A 53 4.68 1.42 -10.53
C THR A 53 5.04 1.08 -11.97
N ALA A 54 5.37 2.09 -12.78
CA ALA A 54 5.81 1.88 -14.17
C ALA A 54 7.09 1.04 -14.23
N PHE A 55 8.02 1.26 -13.31
CA PHE A 55 9.24 0.47 -13.21
C PHE A 55 8.95 -1.00 -12.89
N LEU A 56 8.02 -1.27 -11.97
CA LEU A 56 7.63 -2.64 -11.64
C LEU A 56 7.05 -3.38 -12.84
N TYR A 57 6.23 -2.70 -13.65
CA TYR A 57 5.74 -3.29 -14.90
C TYR A 57 6.87 -3.53 -15.90
N ALA A 58 7.80 -2.59 -16.00
CA ALA A 58 8.97 -2.74 -16.88
C ALA A 58 9.84 -3.92 -16.45
N MET A 59 9.97 -4.17 -15.17
CA MET A 59 10.68 -5.36 -14.66
C MET A 59 10.01 -6.66 -15.12
N LYS A 60 8.68 -6.70 -15.10
CA LYS A 60 7.93 -7.89 -15.50
C LYS A 60 8.11 -8.21 -16.98
N ASP A 61 8.13 -7.18 -17.85
CA ASP A 61 8.26 -7.38 -19.30
C ASP A 61 9.71 -7.37 -19.79
N GLY A 62 10.66 -7.20 -18.87
CA GLY A 62 12.09 -7.23 -19.20
C GLY A 62 12.64 -5.95 -19.79
N SER A 63 11.85 -4.86 -19.80
CA SER A 63 12.27 -3.56 -20.37
C SER A 63 12.88 -2.61 -19.34
N ALA A 64 12.94 -3.01 -18.05
CA ALA A 64 13.53 -2.18 -17.02
C ALA A 64 15.04 -2.04 -17.21
N SER A 65 15.57 -0.83 -16.95
CA SER A 65 16.99 -0.56 -17.03
C SER A 65 17.60 -0.30 -15.65
N PHE A 66 18.90 -0.52 -15.55
CA PHE A 66 19.66 -0.19 -14.34
C PHE A 66 19.59 1.31 -14.05
N GLU A 67 19.58 2.14 -15.08
CA GLU A 67 19.48 3.59 -14.92
C GLU A 67 18.16 4.01 -14.30
N GLN A 68 17.05 3.38 -14.71
CA GLN A 68 15.74 3.61 -14.10
C GLN A 68 15.72 3.26 -12.61
N GLU A 69 16.28 2.12 -12.26
CA GLU A 69 16.40 1.70 -10.88
C GLU A 69 17.20 2.69 -10.05
N ARG A 70 18.34 3.13 -10.59
CA ARG A 70 19.20 4.09 -9.92
C ARG A 70 18.50 5.44 -9.72
N TYR A 71 17.81 5.91 -10.74
CA TYR A 71 17.04 7.15 -10.66
C TYR A 71 15.96 7.08 -9.55
N LEU A 72 15.20 6.01 -9.54
CA LEU A 72 14.15 5.81 -8.54
C LEU A 72 14.72 5.72 -7.12
N SER A 73 15.83 5.04 -6.96
CA SER A 73 16.51 4.95 -5.66
C SER A 73 16.93 6.33 -5.16
N GLN A 74 17.47 7.17 -6.04
CA GLN A 74 17.85 8.53 -5.69
C GLN A 74 16.63 9.38 -5.30
N GLU A 75 15.55 9.29 -6.09
CA GLU A 75 14.31 10.02 -5.80
C GLU A 75 13.69 9.57 -4.48
N PHE A 76 13.71 8.27 -4.22
CA PHE A 76 13.22 7.72 -2.96
C PHE A 76 13.98 8.28 -1.77
N HIS A 77 15.31 8.31 -1.85
CA HIS A 77 16.13 8.83 -0.76
C HIS A 77 15.85 10.31 -0.49
N LYS A 78 15.67 11.10 -1.56
CA LYS A 78 15.32 12.52 -1.43
C LYS A 78 13.99 12.69 -0.72
N LEU A 79 12.97 11.92 -1.12
CA LEU A 79 11.65 11.98 -0.49
C LEU A 79 11.70 11.60 0.98
N MET A 80 12.48 10.57 1.32
CA MET A 80 12.59 10.08 2.70
C MET A 80 13.29 11.06 3.65
N LEU A 81 13.98 12.08 3.12
CA LEU A 81 14.51 13.16 3.95
C LEU A 81 13.41 14.04 4.53
N ASN A 82 12.25 14.07 3.91
CA ASN A 82 11.09 14.76 4.45
C ASN A 82 10.43 13.90 5.52
N ARG A 83 10.34 14.44 6.73
CA ARG A 83 9.80 13.69 7.87
C ARG A 83 8.38 13.19 7.65
N ASN A 84 7.53 14.05 7.07
CA ASN A 84 6.12 13.68 6.82
C ASN A 84 6.01 12.57 5.79
N VAL A 85 6.86 12.56 4.77
CA VAL A 85 6.93 11.47 3.79
C VAL A 85 7.40 10.18 4.46
N TYR A 86 8.44 10.27 5.29
CA TYR A 86 8.94 9.10 6.02
C TYR A 86 7.85 8.48 6.88
N ILE A 87 7.12 9.30 7.65
CA ILE A 87 6.04 8.83 8.50
C ILE A 87 4.93 8.19 7.66
N TYR A 88 4.55 8.83 6.55
CA TYR A 88 3.50 8.32 5.68
C TYR A 88 3.88 6.97 5.05
N LEU A 89 5.09 6.85 4.51
CA LEU A 89 5.52 5.61 3.87
C LEU A 89 5.68 4.48 4.88
N THR A 90 6.19 4.77 6.08
CA THR A 90 6.29 3.79 7.15
C THR A 90 4.91 3.33 7.61
N ALA A 91 3.98 4.26 7.82
CA ALA A 91 2.61 3.93 8.23
C ALA A 91 1.88 3.13 7.15
N THR A 92 2.10 3.47 5.88
CA THR A 92 1.53 2.74 4.74
C THR A 92 2.05 1.31 4.71
N LEU A 93 3.35 1.12 4.90
CA LEU A 93 3.96 -0.21 4.90
C LEU A 93 3.40 -1.07 6.04
N GLU A 94 3.34 -0.53 7.25
CA GLU A 94 2.80 -1.25 8.40
C GLU A 94 1.34 -1.61 8.22
N PHE A 95 0.55 -0.68 7.67
CA PHE A 95 -0.87 -0.92 7.42
C PHE A 95 -1.08 -1.99 6.34
N THR A 96 -0.35 -1.91 5.22
CA THR A 96 -0.47 -2.90 4.14
C THR A 96 0.02 -4.28 4.59
N GLU A 97 1.02 -4.35 5.45
CA GLU A 97 1.48 -5.61 6.03
C GLU A 97 0.39 -6.24 6.90
N MET A 98 -0.30 -5.45 7.72
CA MET A 98 -1.43 -5.93 8.50
C MET A 98 -2.54 -6.48 7.61
N LEU A 99 -2.88 -5.77 6.52
CA LEU A 99 -3.88 -6.24 5.56
C LEU A 99 -3.46 -7.55 4.90
N ALA A 100 -2.20 -7.66 4.53
CA ALA A 100 -1.67 -8.89 3.93
C ALA A 100 -1.79 -10.07 4.91
N ASN A 101 -1.52 -9.85 6.19
CA ASN A 101 -1.64 -10.88 7.21
C ASN A 101 -3.09 -11.34 7.40
N VAL A 102 -4.05 -10.41 7.38
CA VAL A 102 -5.48 -10.74 7.45
C VAL A 102 -5.89 -11.59 6.24
N PHE A 103 -5.46 -11.19 5.05
CA PHE A 103 -5.76 -11.93 3.81
C PHE A 103 -5.14 -13.33 3.87
N THR A 104 -3.88 -13.45 4.27
CA THR A 104 -3.18 -14.74 4.36
C THR A 104 -3.89 -15.69 5.33
N ALA A 105 -4.30 -15.18 6.49
CA ALA A 105 -5.04 -15.99 7.47
C ALA A 105 -6.34 -16.53 6.87
N SER A 106 -7.06 -15.72 6.09
CA SER A 106 -8.31 -16.14 5.45
C SER A 106 -8.06 -17.24 4.41
N VAL A 107 -6.97 -17.12 3.64
CA VAL A 107 -6.61 -18.12 2.62
C VAL A 107 -6.17 -19.42 3.27
N GLU A 108 -5.41 -19.36 4.36
CA GLU A 108 -4.98 -20.55 5.11
C GLU A 108 -6.16 -21.35 5.64
N GLU A 109 -7.19 -20.66 6.17
CA GLU A 109 -8.42 -21.32 6.63
C GLU A 109 -9.13 -22.07 5.50
N LEU A 110 -9.03 -21.58 4.27
CA LEU A 110 -9.64 -22.23 3.11
C LEU A 110 -8.78 -23.34 2.53
N ASP A 111 -7.55 -23.51 3.03
CA ASP A 111 -6.60 -24.54 2.55
C ASP A 111 -6.40 -24.47 1.04
N ILE A 112 -6.25 -23.25 0.51
CA ILE A 112 -6.02 -23.00 -0.90
C ILE A 112 -4.51 -22.90 -1.16
N ASP A 113 -4.06 -23.58 -2.21
CA ASP A 113 -2.67 -23.47 -2.67
C ASP A 113 -2.52 -22.17 -3.48
N MET A 114 -1.78 -21.22 -2.94
CA MET A 114 -1.51 -19.92 -3.59
C MET A 114 -0.12 -19.86 -4.22
N ASP A 115 0.59 -20.97 -4.21
CA ASP A 115 1.94 -21.08 -4.78
C ASP A 115 1.83 -21.49 -6.26
N PHE A 116 2.06 -20.53 -7.14
CA PHE A 116 1.95 -20.73 -8.58
C PHE A 116 3.28 -21.01 -9.24
#